data_cd51766f2fc15023fda24d8c0bb5ea81
#
_entry.id   cd51766f2fc15023fda24d8c0bb5ea81
#
_cell.length_a   1.000
_cell.length_b   1.000
_cell.length_c   1.000
_cell.angle_alpha   90.00
_cell.angle_beta   90.00
_cell.angle_gamma   90.00
#
_symmetry.space_group_name_H-M   'P 1'
#
loop_
_entity.id
_entity.type
_entity.pdbx_description
1 polymer ?
#
loop_
_entity_poly.entity_id
_entity_poly.type
_entity_poly.pdbx_seq_one_letter_code
_entity_poly.pdbx_strand_id
1 'polypeptide(L)'
;RLYVQPEFFDRLRREFNGDYKIKFHFSPPLIARADIATGRPRKYEFGGWVMFLLRLLARLRFLRGTPFDLFGYFKERRLERRLIENYECLVKKFVNELSEERLDLAVQLAELPDQIRGFGPIKKAAAEQAQIKERELLEKWARDMESVTASPATAA
;
A
#
# COMPACT_ATOMS: atom_id res chain seq x y z
N ARG A 1 -4.64 1.90 -15.71
CA ARG A 1 -5.94 1.42 -16.22
C ARG A 1 -6.71 2.54 -16.93
N LEU A 2 -6.95 3.67 -16.29
CA LEU A 2 -7.77 4.80 -16.82
C LEU A 2 -7.33 5.25 -18.23
N TYR A 3 -6.04 5.41 -18.47
CA TYR A 3 -5.50 5.93 -19.74
C TYR A 3 -5.45 4.93 -20.90
N VAL A 4 -5.88 3.69 -20.69
CA VAL A 4 -5.89 2.62 -21.71
C VAL A 4 -7.30 2.30 -22.17
N GLN A 5 -8.31 2.82 -21.47
CA GLN A 5 -9.72 2.59 -21.80
C GLN A 5 -10.17 3.49 -22.95
N PRO A 6 -10.89 2.96 -23.95
CA PRO A 6 -11.43 3.75 -25.05
C PRO A 6 -12.27 4.93 -24.58
N GLU A 7 -13.07 4.73 -23.53
CA GLU A 7 -13.98 5.71 -22.95
C GLU A 7 -13.26 7.00 -22.48
N PHE A 8 -11.99 6.87 -22.08
CA PHE A 8 -11.18 8.03 -21.69
C PHE A 8 -10.96 8.97 -22.90
N PHE A 9 -10.65 8.44 -24.06
CA PHE A 9 -10.42 9.23 -25.28
C PHE A 9 -11.71 9.80 -25.84
N ASP A 10 -12.81 9.04 -25.75
CA ASP A 10 -14.12 9.50 -26.19
C ASP A 10 -14.63 10.64 -25.31
N ARG A 11 -14.31 10.58 -24.01
CA ARG A 11 -14.58 11.68 -23.08
C ARG A 11 -13.76 12.92 -23.41
N LEU A 12 -12.45 12.77 -23.64
CA LEU A 12 -11.58 13.87 -24.06
C LEU A 12 -12.06 14.55 -25.33
N ARG A 13 -12.47 13.76 -26.36
CA ARG A 13 -13.00 14.30 -27.62
C ARG A 13 -14.30 15.07 -27.43
N ARG A 14 -15.12 14.70 -26.45
CA ARG A 14 -16.36 15.42 -26.13
C ARG A 14 -16.13 16.68 -25.32
N GLU A 15 -15.14 16.68 -24.45
CA GLU A 15 -14.85 17.82 -23.56
C GLU A 15 -13.97 18.88 -24.24
N PHE A 16 -13.15 18.49 -25.20
CA PHE A 16 -12.20 19.40 -25.88
C PHE A 16 -12.44 19.43 -27.38
N ASN A 17 -12.75 20.64 -27.91
CA ASN A 17 -12.83 20.90 -29.33
C ASN A 17 -11.47 21.38 -29.86
N GLY A 18 -10.96 20.75 -30.93
CA GLY A 18 -9.71 21.11 -31.59
C GLY A 18 -8.54 20.15 -31.28
N ASP A 19 -7.35 20.55 -31.72
CA ASP A 19 -6.14 19.77 -31.54
C ASP A 19 -5.61 19.89 -30.10
N TYR A 20 -5.56 18.78 -29.39
CA TYR A 20 -4.97 18.72 -28.06
C TYR A 20 -3.76 17.78 -28.00
N LYS A 21 -2.77 18.15 -27.21
CA LYS A 21 -1.60 17.31 -26.94
C LYS A 21 -1.65 16.78 -25.51
N ILE A 22 -1.67 15.45 -25.36
CA ILE A 22 -1.62 14.80 -24.05
C ILE A 22 -0.17 14.74 -23.60
N LYS A 23 0.10 15.28 -22.41
CA LYS A 23 1.38 15.22 -21.72
C LYS A 23 1.22 14.40 -20.45
N PHE A 24 2.14 13.48 -20.21
CA PHE A 24 2.15 12.61 -19.04
C PHE A 24 3.23 13.05 -18.08
N HIS A 25 2.85 13.34 -16.84
CA HIS A 25 3.77 13.72 -15.77
C HIS A 25 3.86 12.60 -14.75
N PHE A 26 4.93 11.84 -14.78
CA PHE A 26 5.20 10.81 -13.79
C PHE A 26 6.69 10.64 -13.53
N SER A 27 6.99 9.90 -12.47
CA SER A 27 8.32 9.65 -11.98
C SER A 27 8.61 8.15 -12.06
N PRO A 28 9.16 7.65 -13.20
CA PRO A 28 9.42 6.22 -13.33
C PRO A 28 10.48 5.78 -12.32
N PRO A 29 10.27 4.69 -11.58
CA PRO A 29 11.17 4.27 -10.50
C PRO A 29 12.59 3.92 -10.95
N LEU A 30 12.78 3.63 -12.25
CA LEU A 30 14.10 3.34 -12.83
C LEU A 30 14.91 4.60 -13.18
N ILE A 31 14.25 5.74 -13.39
CA ILE A 31 14.87 6.97 -13.90
C ILE A 31 14.76 8.10 -12.88
N ALA A 32 13.78 8.02 -11.99
CA ALA A 32 13.49 9.08 -11.05
C ALA A 32 14.62 9.26 -10.03
N ARG A 33 15.26 10.41 -10.10
CA ARG A 33 16.15 10.89 -9.04
C ARG A 33 15.34 11.68 -8.03
N ALA A 34 15.67 11.51 -6.75
CA ALA A 34 15.09 12.36 -5.70
C ALA A 34 15.62 13.79 -5.90
N ASP A 35 14.71 14.75 -5.78
CA ASP A 35 15.07 16.16 -5.70
C ASP A 35 15.80 16.40 -4.38
N ILE A 36 17.00 16.99 -4.45
CA ILE A 36 17.88 17.19 -3.31
C ILE A 36 17.23 18.11 -2.26
N ALA A 37 16.43 19.08 -2.70
CA ALA A 37 15.81 20.06 -1.82
C ALA A 37 14.56 19.53 -1.10
N THR A 38 13.79 18.67 -1.76
CA THR A 38 12.48 18.23 -1.26
C THR A 38 12.42 16.75 -0.88
N GLY A 39 13.44 15.96 -1.21
CA GLY A 39 13.47 14.52 -1.05
C GLY A 39 12.42 13.76 -1.89
N ARG A 40 11.63 14.47 -2.71
CA ARG A 40 10.56 13.91 -3.53
C ARG A 40 11.09 13.47 -4.89
N PRO A 41 10.55 12.39 -5.48
CA PRO A 41 10.94 11.97 -6.82
C PRO A 41 10.55 13.05 -7.85
N ARG A 42 11.52 13.45 -8.68
CA ARG A 42 11.31 14.43 -9.75
C ARG A 42 10.35 13.87 -10.79
N LYS A 43 9.34 14.65 -11.16
CA LYS A 43 8.42 14.31 -12.24
C LYS A 43 9.03 14.68 -13.58
N TYR A 44 8.91 13.78 -14.54
CA TYR A 44 9.32 13.99 -15.91
C TYR A 44 8.10 14.10 -16.81
N GLU A 45 8.19 14.97 -17.81
CA GLU A 45 7.16 15.13 -18.83
C GLU A 45 7.42 14.17 -20.01
N PHE A 46 6.40 13.44 -20.38
CA PHE A 46 6.45 12.50 -21.51
C PHE A 46 5.34 12.83 -22.50
N GLY A 47 5.67 12.74 -23.80
CA GLY A 47 4.70 12.93 -24.88
C GLY A 47 3.77 11.73 -25.08
N GLY A 48 2.91 11.82 -26.09
CA GLY A 48 1.90 10.81 -26.41
C GLY A 48 2.45 9.41 -26.72
N TRP A 49 3.72 9.27 -27.12
CA TRP A 49 4.38 7.98 -27.38
C TRP A 49 4.35 7.03 -26.18
N VAL A 50 4.35 7.58 -24.98
CA VAL A 50 4.27 6.79 -23.75
C VAL A 50 2.98 5.98 -23.67
N MET A 51 1.93 6.38 -24.35
CA MET A 51 0.68 5.63 -24.43
C MET A 51 0.88 4.22 -24.97
N PHE A 52 1.76 4.08 -25.97
CA PHE A 52 2.11 2.75 -26.50
C PHE A 52 2.77 1.89 -25.41
N LEU A 53 3.72 2.46 -24.68
CA LEU A 53 4.40 1.76 -23.59
C LEU A 53 3.42 1.38 -22.47
N LEU A 54 2.50 2.26 -22.09
CA LEU A 54 1.48 1.97 -21.08
C LEU A 54 0.52 0.86 -21.52
N ARG A 55 0.16 0.79 -22.80
CA ARG A 55 -0.64 -0.31 -23.39
C ARG A 55 0.12 -1.62 -23.34
N LEU A 56 1.39 -1.61 -23.70
CA LEU A 56 2.26 -2.80 -23.60
C LEU A 56 2.34 -3.30 -22.17
N LEU A 57 2.63 -2.42 -21.20
CA LEU A 57 2.67 -2.76 -19.79
C LEU A 57 1.31 -3.27 -19.26
N ALA A 58 0.21 -2.75 -19.77
CA ALA A 58 -1.13 -3.25 -19.43
C ALA A 58 -1.36 -4.67 -19.94
N ARG A 59 -0.85 -5.02 -21.12
CA ARG A 59 -0.90 -6.40 -21.66
C ARG A 59 -0.01 -7.35 -20.86
N LEU A 60 1.16 -6.90 -20.44
CA LEU A 60 2.12 -7.69 -19.65
C LEU A 60 1.72 -7.86 -18.17
N ARG A 61 0.51 -7.46 -17.78
CA ARG A 61 0.02 -7.58 -16.40
C ARG A 61 -0.02 -9.03 -15.87
N PHE A 62 -0.12 -10.02 -16.76
CA PHE A 62 -0.12 -11.44 -16.39
C PHE A 62 1.22 -11.91 -15.84
N LEU A 63 2.32 -11.17 -16.12
CA LEU A 63 3.64 -11.45 -15.56
C LEU A 63 3.77 -11.06 -14.07
N ARG A 64 2.78 -10.34 -13.52
CA ARG A 64 2.81 -9.94 -12.11
C ARG A 64 2.75 -11.16 -11.19
N GLY A 65 3.68 -11.18 -10.24
CA GLY A 65 3.82 -12.31 -9.31
C GLY A 65 4.57 -13.51 -9.87
N THR A 66 5.01 -13.48 -11.14
CA THR A 66 5.92 -14.47 -11.72
C THR A 66 7.38 -14.02 -11.54
N PRO A 67 8.38 -14.90 -11.76
CA PRO A 67 9.81 -14.53 -11.77
C PRO A 67 10.15 -13.42 -12.78
N PHE A 68 9.32 -13.19 -13.79
CA PHE A 68 9.48 -12.15 -14.81
C PHE A 68 8.84 -10.80 -14.44
N ASP A 69 8.29 -10.67 -13.24
CA ASP A 69 7.74 -9.41 -12.74
C ASP A 69 8.86 -8.44 -12.34
N LEU A 70 9.43 -7.73 -13.31
CA LEU A 70 10.50 -6.77 -13.09
C LEU A 70 10.14 -5.70 -12.04
N PHE A 71 8.85 -5.31 -11.99
CA PHE A 71 8.37 -4.33 -11.01
C PHE A 71 8.15 -4.93 -9.62
N GLY A 72 7.99 -6.23 -9.52
CA GLY A 72 7.85 -6.97 -8.27
C GLY A 72 9.10 -6.92 -7.38
N TYR A 73 10.27 -6.69 -7.97
CA TYR A 73 11.55 -6.62 -7.26
C TYR A 73 11.86 -5.26 -6.63
N PHE A 74 11.07 -4.22 -6.92
CA PHE A 74 11.28 -2.92 -6.29
C PHE A 74 11.04 -2.95 -4.79
N LYS A 75 11.85 -2.16 -4.05
CA LYS A 75 11.80 -2.07 -2.58
C LYS A 75 10.38 -1.75 -2.08
N GLU A 76 9.67 -0.86 -2.77
CA GLU A 76 8.28 -0.48 -2.46
C GLU A 76 7.32 -1.66 -2.57
N ARG A 77 7.44 -2.47 -3.63
CA ARG A 77 6.59 -3.66 -3.83
C ARG A 77 6.90 -4.76 -2.82
N ARG A 78 8.16 -4.89 -2.42
CA ARG A 78 8.54 -5.82 -1.34
C ARG A 78 7.98 -5.36 0.00
N LEU A 79 8.04 -4.05 0.29
CA LEU A 79 7.43 -3.49 1.49
C LEU A 79 5.92 -3.76 1.52
N GLU A 80 5.22 -3.49 0.42
CA GLU A 80 3.78 -3.73 0.31
C GLU A 80 3.41 -5.20 0.58
N ARG A 81 4.13 -6.15 0.00
CA ARG A 81 3.89 -7.58 0.26
C ARG A 81 4.12 -7.96 1.72
N ARG A 82 5.23 -7.50 2.32
CA ARG A 82 5.51 -7.74 3.74
C ARG A 82 4.43 -7.17 4.66
N LEU A 83 3.94 -5.98 4.36
CA LEU A 83 2.85 -5.38 5.14
C LEU A 83 1.58 -6.23 5.07
N ILE A 84 1.24 -6.78 3.90
CA ILE A 84 0.08 -7.68 3.74
C ILE A 84 0.31 -8.99 4.50
N GLU A 85 1.45 -9.64 4.32
CA GLU A 85 1.80 -10.90 5.00
C GLU A 85 1.77 -10.75 6.52
N ASN A 86 2.37 -9.68 7.04
CA ASN A 86 2.38 -9.38 8.47
C ASN A 86 0.94 -9.16 8.99
N TYR A 87 0.12 -8.42 8.24
CA TYR A 87 -1.26 -8.17 8.63
C TYR A 87 -2.09 -9.45 8.64
N GLU A 88 -1.95 -10.32 7.64
CA GLU A 88 -2.64 -11.61 7.61
C GLU A 88 -2.24 -12.50 8.80
N CYS A 89 -0.94 -12.55 9.14
CA CYS A 89 -0.48 -13.26 10.33
C CYS A 89 -1.06 -12.69 11.61
N LEU A 90 -1.11 -11.36 11.70
CA LEU A 90 -1.66 -10.64 12.85
C LEU A 90 -3.14 -10.94 13.04
N VAL A 91 -3.94 -10.85 11.98
CA VAL A 91 -5.37 -11.15 12.02
C VAL A 91 -5.63 -12.60 12.41
N LYS A 92 -4.89 -13.55 11.86
CA LYS A 92 -5.00 -14.98 12.23
C LYS A 92 -4.75 -15.20 13.73
N LYS A 93 -3.74 -14.52 14.29
CA LYS A 93 -3.45 -14.58 15.72
C LYS A 93 -4.63 -14.06 16.55
N PHE A 94 -5.16 -12.89 16.20
CA PHE A 94 -6.27 -12.30 16.97
C PHE A 94 -7.53 -13.13 16.91
N VAL A 95 -7.89 -13.67 15.74
CA VAL A 95 -9.10 -14.49 15.59
C VAL A 95 -9.07 -15.70 16.53
N ASN A 96 -7.89 -16.29 16.75
CA ASN A 96 -7.73 -17.44 17.64
C ASN A 96 -7.72 -17.08 19.13
N GLU A 97 -7.36 -15.84 19.49
CA GLU A 97 -7.19 -15.38 20.86
C GLU A 97 -8.24 -14.34 21.28
N LEU A 98 -9.25 -14.10 20.43
CA LEU A 98 -10.25 -13.05 20.63
C LEU A 98 -11.16 -13.39 21.82
N SER A 99 -11.33 -12.41 22.71
CA SER A 99 -12.34 -12.41 23.77
C SER A 99 -13.11 -11.09 23.73
N GLU A 100 -14.22 -11.01 24.44
CA GLU A 100 -15.06 -9.81 24.49
C GLU A 100 -14.26 -8.61 25.06
N GLU A 101 -13.45 -8.85 26.07
CA GLU A 101 -12.61 -7.83 26.73
C GLU A 101 -11.53 -7.25 25.83
N ARG A 102 -11.09 -8.02 24.79
CA ARG A 102 -10.03 -7.61 23.87
C ARG A 102 -10.54 -7.13 22.53
N LEU A 103 -11.86 -7.08 22.34
CA LEU A 103 -12.46 -6.68 21.08
C LEU A 103 -12.00 -5.30 20.65
N ASP A 104 -11.95 -4.33 21.56
CA ASP A 104 -11.50 -2.97 21.26
C ASP A 104 -10.03 -2.90 20.82
N LEU A 105 -9.16 -3.70 21.42
CA LEU A 105 -7.76 -3.79 20.99
C LEU A 105 -7.62 -4.47 19.63
N ALA A 106 -8.41 -5.51 19.38
CA ALA A 106 -8.43 -6.18 18.09
C ALA A 106 -8.89 -5.24 16.97
N VAL A 107 -9.91 -4.44 17.22
CA VAL A 107 -10.39 -3.42 16.26
C VAL A 107 -9.30 -2.38 15.98
N GLN A 108 -8.67 -1.82 17.02
CA GLN A 108 -7.59 -0.85 16.84
C GLN A 108 -6.42 -1.41 16.03
N LEU A 109 -6.04 -2.67 16.25
CA LEU A 109 -5.00 -3.35 15.50
C LEU A 109 -5.43 -3.62 14.05
N ALA A 110 -6.69 -4.00 13.83
CA ALA A 110 -7.24 -4.24 12.49
C ALA A 110 -7.34 -2.98 11.64
N GLU A 111 -7.49 -1.80 12.26
CA GLU A 111 -7.58 -0.50 11.57
C GLU A 111 -6.22 0.11 11.22
N LEU A 112 -5.10 -0.42 11.74
CA LEU A 112 -3.76 0.13 11.48
C LEU A 112 -3.41 0.27 10.00
N PRO A 113 -3.77 -0.67 9.09
CA PRO A 113 -3.46 -0.54 7.67
C PRO A 113 -4.06 0.70 7.02
N ASP A 114 -5.20 1.20 7.52
CA ASP A 114 -5.85 2.40 7.00
C ASP A 114 -5.01 3.67 7.21
N GLN A 115 -4.07 3.64 8.15
CA GLN A 115 -3.13 4.73 8.40
C GLN A 115 -1.95 4.72 7.41
N ILE A 116 -1.70 3.60 6.70
CA ILE A 116 -0.60 3.45 5.76
C ILE A 116 -1.01 3.97 4.39
N ARG A 117 -1.07 5.29 4.25
CA ARG A 117 -1.49 5.97 3.01
C ARG A 117 -0.32 6.70 2.36
N GLY A 118 -0.47 7.00 1.06
CA GLY A 118 0.51 7.75 0.28
C GLY A 118 1.35 6.87 -0.64
N PHE A 119 2.41 7.47 -1.20
CA PHE A 119 3.32 6.82 -2.15
C PHE A 119 4.77 7.14 -1.78
N GLY A 120 5.68 6.22 -2.13
CA GLY A 120 7.11 6.41 -1.94
C GLY A 120 7.50 6.71 -0.49
N PRO A 121 8.26 7.79 -0.23
CA PRO A 121 8.73 8.13 1.10
C PRO A 121 7.61 8.38 2.12
N ILE A 122 6.49 8.97 1.67
CA ILE A 122 5.34 9.24 2.53
C ILE A 122 4.73 7.93 3.03
N LYS A 123 4.52 6.96 2.14
CA LYS A 123 4.00 5.64 2.52
C LYS A 123 4.95 4.92 3.46
N LYS A 124 6.26 5.04 3.22
CA LYS A 124 7.27 4.43 4.09
C LYS A 124 7.21 5.00 5.51
N ALA A 125 7.18 6.32 5.65
CA ALA A 125 7.05 6.98 6.95
C ALA A 125 5.74 6.60 7.66
N ALA A 126 4.61 6.56 6.93
CA ALA A 126 3.34 6.12 7.49
C ALA A 126 3.37 4.65 7.95
N ALA A 127 4.04 3.77 7.21
CA ALA A 127 4.23 2.38 7.60
C ALA A 127 5.09 2.24 8.87
N GLU A 128 6.16 3.02 9.00
CA GLU A 128 7.01 3.06 10.18
C GLU A 128 6.22 3.51 11.43
N GLN A 129 5.39 4.54 11.30
CA GLN A 129 4.52 5.00 12.38
C GLN A 129 3.47 3.94 12.76
N ALA A 130 2.85 3.30 11.78
CA ALA A 130 1.88 2.23 12.03
C ALA A 130 2.54 1.04 12.75
N GLN A 131 3.78 0.68 12.41
CA GLN A 131 4.53 -0.38 13.09
C GLN A 131 4.88 -0.05 14.56
N ILE A 132 5.16 1.22 14.87
CA ILE A 132 5.37 1.65 16.25
C ILE A 132 4.09 1.45 17.06
N LYS A 133 2.96 1.93 16.51
CA LYS A 133 1.65 1.80 17.16
C LYS A 133 1.18 0.34 17.28
N GLU A 134 1.46 -0.48 16.27
CA GLU A 134 1.22 -1.93 16.31
C GLU A 134 1.94 -2.57 17.50
N ARG A 135 3.20 -2.23 17.70
CA ARG A 135 4.02 -2.75 18.81
C ARG A 135 3.44 -2.37 20.16
N GLU A 136 3.06 -1.11 20.34
CA GLU A 136 2.41 -0.62 21.57
C GLU A 136 1.09 -1.35 21.87
N LEU A 137 0.28 -1.60 20.84
CA LEU A 137 -0.97 -2.32 20.99
C LEU A 137 -0.75 -3.81 21.28
N LEU A 138 0.25 -4.43 20.66
CA LEU A 138 0.63 -5.82 20.94
C LEU A 138 1.17 -6.00 22.37
N GLU A 139 1.89 -5.03 22.92
CA GLU A 139 2.33 -5.06 24.31
C GLU A 139 1.14 -4.97 25.29
N LYS A 140 0.11 -4.19 24.95
CA LYS A 140 -1.15 -4.18 25.71
C LYS A 140 -1.86 -5.52 25.61
N TRP A 141 -1.97 -6.07 24.42
CA TRP A 141 -2.57 -7.37 24.19
C TRP A 141 -1.90 -8.48 25.02
N ALA A 142 -0.58 -8.49 25.08
CA ALA A 142 0.16 -9.47 25.86
C ALA A 142 -0.10 -9.33 27.36
N ARG A 143 -0.14 -8.11 27.87
CA ARG A 143 -0.45 -7.84 29.31
C ARG A 143 -1.86 -8.30 29.69
N ASP A 144 -2.83 -8.08 28.83
CA ASP A 144 -4.21 -8.54 29.05
C ASP A 144 -4.30 -10.08 29.05
N MET A 145 -3.45 -10.75 28.26
CA MET A 145 -3.33 -12.21 28.28
C MET A 145 -2.81 -12.72 29.63
N GLU A 146 -1.79 -12.08 30.19
CA GLU A 146 -1.19 -12.46 31.47
C GLU A 146 -2.17 -12.23 32.64
N SER A 147 -2.94 -11.14 32.62
CA SER A 147 -3.92 -10.83 33.65
C SER A 147 -5.07 -11.83 33.70
N VAL A 148 -5.53 -12.31 32.55
CA VAL A 148 -6.59 -13.33 32.46
C VAL A 148 -6.10 -14.71 32.92
N THR A 149 -4.85 -15.07 32.62
CA THR A 149 -4.25 -16.34 33.05
C THR A 149 -3.85 -16.33 34.53
N ALA A 150 -3.61 -15.17 35.09
CA ALA A 150 -3.23 -15.01 36.51
C ALA A 150 -4.43 -14.94 37.46
N SER A 151 -5.67 -14.81 37.00
CA SER A 151 -6.89 -14.89 37.82
C SER A 151 -7.30 -16.35 37.96
N PRO A 152 -6.99 -17.02 39.08
CA PRO A 152 -7.49 -18.38 39.30
C PRO A 152 -9.01 -18.30 39.44
N ALA A 153 -9.71 -19.13 38.68
CA ALA A 153 -11.14 -19.35 38.81
C ALA A 153 -11.45 -19.61 40.30
N THR A 154 -12.07 -18.64 40.94
CA THR A 154 -12.72 -18.89 42.24
C THR A 154 -13.94 -19.72 41.92
N ALA A 155 -13.74 -21.04 41.88
CA ALA A 155 -14.84 -22.00 41.89
C ALA A 155 -15.39 -22.01 43.32
N ALA A 156 -16.63 -21.62 43.42
CA ALA A 156 -17.49 -21.96 44.55
C ALA A 156 -18.66 -22.77 43.99
#